data_c6159c3df373e6fa57ee1fc7422cff02
#
_entry.id   c6159c3df373e6fa57ee1fc7422cff02
#
_cell.length_a   1.000
_cell.length_b   1.000
_cell.length_c   1.000
_cell.angle_alpha   90.00
_cell.angle_beta   90.00
_cell.angle_gamma   90.00
#
_symmetry.space_group_name_H-M   'P 1'
#
loop_
_entity.id
_entity.type
_entity.pdbx_description
1 polymer ?
#
loop_
_entity_poly.entity_id
_entity_poly.type
_entity_poly.pdbx_seq_one_letter_code
_entity_poly.pdbx_strand_id
1 'polypeptide(L)'
;MLKKLLTLALFLTVTPTFATEPLNQPDTMFNKELLEKCSNAAGVSGFEDDIRAVIAAELEGCGTITYSRSGNLICEKPGPAGAPTIALIAHMDEIGFMVQGVTDDGFLLLVPLGGWWNHTLPSQRVTVITREGKHIPGQIGTKPPHLLPESQRKQVMPDDALFVDVGASSKEEVEALGIRLGCCVMPDVQLQPLAVEHRWMGKAFDNRAGVYTMIHTMQAIKDLDLPCTVRAIATVQEEVGTRGARALQDEEVPDYAIILEGPPADDTYGQSSTCRQGVLGKGVQVRLYDPTNITPPAFADFVLATATKHGIPHQATVRRTGGTDAAASYPHWHGTPAIVLGIPTRYIHAHNGILDARDLSAAVQLTVKLLQDIVEYGK
;
A
#
# COMPACT_ATOMS: atom_id res chain seq x y z
N MET A 1 -44.45 61.32 -6.09
CA MET A 1 -44.79 59.98 -6.58
C MET A 1 -43.55 59.33 -7.19
N LEU A 2 -42.79 58.57 -6.41
CA LEU A 2 -41.57 57.93 -6.84
C LEU A 2 -41.80 56.41 -6.82
N LYS A 3 -41.86 55.78 -8.03
CA LYS A 3 -41.98 54.33 -8.17
C LYS A 3 -40.59 53.68 -7.93
N LYS A 4 -40.47 52.90 -6.88
CA LYS A 4 -39.29 52.01 -6.67
C LYS A 4 -39.45 50.76 -7.52
N LEU A 5 -38.55 50.54 -8.49
CA LEU A 5 -38.36 49.27 -9.16
C LEU A 5 -37.58 48.35 -8.19
N LEU A 6 -38.18 47.24 -7.79
CA LEU A 6 -37.50 46.13 -7.13
C LEU A 6 -36.93 45.19 -8.24
N THR A 7 -35.62 45.15 -8.38
CA THR A 7 -34.94 44.15 -9.20
C THR A 7 -34.76 42.88 -8.35
N LEU A 8 -35.47 41.82 -8.69
CA LEU A 8 -35.34 40.49 -8.08
C LEU A 8 -34.14 39.78 -8.72
N ALA A 9 -33.01 39.68 -8.02
CA ALA A 9 -31.88 38.88 -8.44
C ALA A 9 -32.14 37.40 -8.09
N LEU A 10 -32.34 36.61 -9.14
CA LEU A 10 -32.49 35.15 -9.03
C LEU A 10 -31.07 34.52 -8.85
N PHE A 11 -30.72 34.17 -7.62
CA PHE A 11 -29.54 33.33 -7.37
C PHE A 11 -29.89 31.89 -7.73
N LEU A 12 -29.40 31.42 -8.89
CA LEU A 12 -29.35 30.00 -9.21
C LEU A 12 -28.26 29.36 -8.34
N THR A 13 -28.66 28.70 -7.27
CA THR A 13 -27.78 27.81 -6.51
C THR A 13 -27.57 26.54 -7.35
N VAL A 14 -26.46 26.46 -8.03
CA VAL A 14 -25.97 25.20 -8.61
C VAL A 14 -25.47 24.33 -7.46
N THR A 15 -26.33 23.45 -6.96
CA THR A 15 -25.89 22.34 -6.11
C THR A 15 -25.16 21.35 -7.00
N PRO A 16 -23.89 20.97 -6.70
CA PRO A 16 -23.25 19.89 -7.40
C PRO A 16 -23.98 18.59 -7.02
N THR A 17 -24.80 18.09 -7.92
CA THR A 17 -25.31 16.72 -7.85
C THR A 17 -24.17 15.81 -8.18
N PHE A 18 -23.51 15.26 -7.15
CA PHE A 18 -22.68 14.06 -7.31
C PHE A 18 -23.60 12.94 -7.76
N ALA A 19 -23.54 12.62 -9.04
CA ALA A 19 -24.24 11.46 -9.58
C ALA A 19 -23.67 10.20 -8.94
N THR A 20 -24.35 9.66 -7.96
CA THR A 20 -24.10 8.34 -7.38
C THR A 20 -24.87 7.32 -8.19
N GLU A 21 -24.43 7.01 -9.40
CA GLU A 21 -24.83 5.74 -10.00
C GLU A 21 -23.97 4.63 -9.38
N PRO A 22 -24.54 3.54 -8.88
CA PRO A 22 -23.79 2.40 -8.41
C PRO A 22 -23.06 1.78 -9.60
N LEU A 23 -21.78 1.43 -9.41
CA LEU A 23 -20.94 0.68 -10.33
C LEU A 23 -21.55 -0.70 -10.58
N ASN A 24 -22.49 -0.80 -11.51
CA ASN A 24 -23.16 -2.04 -11.92
C ASN A 24 -22.50 -2.65 -13.18
N GLN A 25 -21.19 -2.43 -13.41
CA GLN A 25 -20.45 -3.22 -14.38
C GLN A 25 -19.78 -4.40 -13.67
N PRO A 26 -19.84 -5.62 -14.21
CA PRO A 26 -19.07 -6.72 -13.66
C PRO A 26 -17.61 -6.32 -13.65
N ASP A 27 -16.93 -6.57 -12.55
CA ASP A 27 -15.52 -6.24 -12.33
C ASP A 27 -14.64 -7.15 -13.20
N THR A 28 -14.58 -6.84 -14.50
CA THR A 28 -13.85 -7.63 -15.50
C THR A 28 -12.34 -7.53 -15.35
N MET A 29 -11.85 -6.62 -14.49
CA MET A 29 -10.43 -6.38 -14.26
C MET A 29 -9.92 -6.90 -12.91
N PHE A 30 -10.77 -7.41 -12.02
CA PHE A 30 -10.30 -7.95 -10.75
C PHE A 30 -9.74 -9.36 -10.92
N ASN A 31 -8.48 -9.55 -10.54
CA ASN A 31 -7.80 -10.84 -10.52
C ASN A 31 -7.59 -11.32 -9.08
N LYS A 32 -8.49 -12.17 -8.59
CA LYS A 32 -8.44 -12.74 -7.25
C LYS A 32 -7.11 -13.46 -6.97
N GLU A 33 -6.66 -14.28 -7.93
CA GLU A 33 -5.47 -15.11 -7.75
C GLU A 33 -4.21 -14.25 -7.59
N LEU A 34 -4.10 -13.17 -8.36
CA LEU A 34 -3.02 -12.21 -8.21
C LEU A 34 -3.05 -11.53 -6.84
N LEU A 35 -4.23 -11.08 -6.37
CA LEU A 35 -4.36 -10.48 -5.05
C LEU A 35 -3.97 -11.46 -3.94
N GLU A 36 -4.38 -12.72 -4.07
CA GLU A 36 -4.05 -13.79 -3.12
C GLU A 36 -2.55 -14.05 -3.06
N LYS A 37 -1.88 -14.17 -4.22
CA LYS A 37 -0.42 -14.31 -4.31
C LYS A 37 0.30 -13.12 -3.66
N CYS A 38 -0.12 -11.90 -3.97
CA CYS A 38 0.49 -10.69 -3.41
C CYS A 38 0.28 -10.57 -1.89
N SER A 39 -0.95 -10.77 -1.40
CA SER A 39 -1.27 -10.61 0.02
C SER A 39 -0.66 -11.69 0.90
N ASN A 40 -0.67 -12.97 0.44
CA ASN A 40 -0.24 -14.10 1.25
C ASN A 40 1.28 -14.29 1.29
N ALA A 41 2.02 -13.80 0.28
CA ALA A 41 3.47 -13.95 0.22
C ALA A 41 4.15 -13.28 1.43
N ALA A 42 5.17 -13.93 1.97
CA ALA A 42 6.02 -13.36 3.00
C ALA A 42 6.86 -12.20 2.42
N GLY A 43 7.15 -11.21 3.25
CA GLY A 43 7.93 -10.06 2.80
C GLY A 43 7.97 -8.95 3.82
N VAL A 44 8.32 -9.25 5.07
CA VAL A 44 8.63 -8.23 6.09
C VAL A 44 9.83 -7.42 5.63
N SER A 45 9.88 -6.12 5.98
CA SER A 45 11.01 -5.23 5.65
C SER A 45 12.37 -5.88 5.89
N GLY A 46 13.18 -5.99 4.82
CA GLY A 46 14.48 -6.67 4.83
C GLY A 46 14.43 -8.18 4.57
N PHE A 47 13.23 -8.75 4.35
CA PHE A 47 12.98 -10.16 4.05
C PHE A 47 12.00 -10.33 2.89
N GLU A 48 12.19 -9.56 1.82
CA GLU A 48 11.22 -9.44 0.72
C GLU A 48 11.40 -10.49 -0.39
N ASP A 49 12.23 -11.51 -0.20
CA ASP A 49 12.60 -12.46 -1.26
C ASP A 49 11.39 -13.22 -1.84
N ASP A 50 10.44 -13.66 -0.99
CA ASP A 50 9.29 -14.43 -1.44
C ASP A 50 8.33 -13.57 -2.28
N ILE A 51 7.98 -12.38 -1.80
CA ILE A 51 7.14 -11.45 -2.57
C ILE A 51 7.84 -10.98 -3.84
N ARG A 52 9.15 -10.74 -3.80
CA ARG A 52 9.94 -10.38 -4.99
C ARG A 52 9.89 -11.49 -6.05
N ALA A 53 9.94 -12.75 -5.64
CA ALA A 53 9.79 -13.89 -6.54
C ALA A 53 8.40 -13.95 -7.18
N VAL A 54 7.34 -13.67 -6.41
CA VAL A 54 5.97 -13.56 -6.94
C VAL A 54 5.87 -12.45 -7.97
N ILE A 55 6.40 -11.24 -7.66
CA ILE A 55 6.37 -10.10 -8.58
C ILE A 55 7.13 -10.42 -9.87
N ALA A 56 8.31 -11.02 -9.77
CA ALA A 56 9.11 -11.40 -10.94
C ALA A 56 8.36 -12.38 -11.85
N ALA A 57 7.74 -13.40 -11.27
CA ALA A 57 6.95 -14.39 -12.02
C ALA A 57 5.73 -13.76 -12.72
N GLU A 58 5.01 -12.88 -12.05
CA GLU A 58 3.81 -12.23 -12.60
C GLU A 58 4.15 -11.16 -13.65
N LEU A 59 5.37 -10.62 -13.66
CA LEU A 59 5.86 -9.66 -14.65
C LEU A 59 6.60 -10.31 -15.83
N GLU A 60 6.71 -11.64 -15.85
CA GLU A 60 7.35 -12.35 -16.97
C GLU A 60 6.65 -12.00 -18.29
N GLY A 61 7.44 -11.59 -19.29
CA GLY A 61 6.92 -11.15 -20.60
C GLY A 61 6.30 -9.75 -20.66
N CYS A 62 6.29 -9.00 -19.53
CA CYS A 62 5.80 -7.61 -19.51
C CYS A 62 6.90 -6.57 -19.82
N GLY A 63 8.16 -6.96 -19.69
CA GLY A 63 9.32 -6.08 -19.91
C GLY A 63 10.62 -6.78 -19.52
N THR A 64 11.70 -5.99 -19.47
CA THR A 64 13.01 -6.48 -19.00
C THR A 64 13.11 -6.31 -17.49
N ILE A 65 13.34 -7.42 -16.78
CA ILE A 65 13.46 -7.42 -15.31
C ILE A 65 14.93 -7.27 -14.93
N THR A 66 15.19 -6.34 -14.01
CA THR A 66 16.49 -6.12 -13.38
C THR A 66 16.33 -5.93 -11.88
N TYR A 67 17.44 -6.00 -11.14
CA TYR A 67 17.46 -5.85 -9.69
C TYR A 67 18.50 -4.81 -9.29
N SER A 68 18.10 -3.86 -8.43
CA SER A 68 19.06 -2.91 -7.86
C SER A 68 19.90 -3.56 -6.75
N ARG A 69 20.99 -2.87 -6.35
CA ARG A 69 21.84 -3.32 -5.23
C ARG A 69 21.11 -3.33 -3.89
N SER A 70 20.08 -2.49 -3.73
CA SER A 70 19.24 -2.46 -2.53
C SER A 70 18.23 -3.59 -2.47
N GLY A 71 17.99 -4.29 -3.59
CA GLY A 71 17.01 -5.37 -3.70
C GLY A 71 15.68 -4.95 -4.35
N ASN A 72 15.55 -3.72 -4.85
CA ASN A 72 14.37 -3.35 -5.65
C ASN A 72 14.32 -4.23 -6.91
N LEU A 73 13.10 -4.60 -7.34
CA LEU A 73 12.86 -5.19 -8.64
C LEU A 73 12.37 -4.10 -9.60
N ILE A 74 12.97 -4.04 -10.79
CA ILE A 74 12.61 -3.07 -11.84
C ILE A 74 12.22 -3.86 -13.08
N CYS A 75 11.03 -3.63 -13.61
CA CYS A 75 10.57 -4.18 -14.89
C CYS A 75 10.34 -3.03 -15.86
N GLU A 76 11.16 -2.95 -16.92
CA GLU A 76 11.07 -1.88 -17.90
C GLU A 76 10.44 -2.36 -19.20
N LYS A 77 9.37 -1.63 -19.62
CA LYS A 77 8.79 -1.70 -20.95
C LYS A 77 9.22 -0.44 -21.72
N PRO A 78 10.07 -0.58 -22.76
CA PRO A 78 10.57 0.57 -23.50
C PRO A 78 9.46 1.23 -24.31
N GLY A 79 9.50 2.56 -24.37
CA GLY A 79 8.72 3.40 -25.29
C GLY A 79 9.51 3.84 -26.51
N PRO A 80 8.98 4.78 -27.30
CA PRO A 80 9.70 5.41 -28.42
C PRO A 80 10.99 6.09 -27.95
N ALA A 81 11.99 6.17 -28.84
CA ALA A 81 13.23 6.86 -28.53
C ALA A 81 12.99 8.34 -28.17
N GLY A 82 13.51 8.79 -27.02
CA GLY A 82 13.33 10.15 -26.52
C GLY A 82 11.97 10.39 -25.82
N ALA A 83 11.15 9.36 -25.65
CA ALA A 83 9.92 9.45 -24.87
C ALA A 83 10.22 9.58 -23.36
N PRO A 84 9.33 10.23 -22.59
CA PRO A 84 9.51 10.32 -21.15
C PRO A 84 9.44 8.95 -20.49
N THR A 85 10.15 8.80 -19.37
CA THR A 85 10.09 7.62 -18.51
C THR A 85 9.12 7.86 -17.35
N ILE A 86 8.12 6.99 -17.23
CA ILE A 86 7.15 7.00 -16.15
C ILE A 86 7.44 5.82 -15.22
N ALA A 87 7.70 6.09 -13.95
CA ALA A 87 7.81 5.03 -12.96
C ALA A 87 6.45 4.75 -12.31
N LEU A 88 6.09 3.47 -12.24
CA LEU A 88 5.04 2.92 -11.39
C LEU A 88 5.73 2.32 -10.17
N ILE A 89 5.59 2.92 -9.01
CA ILE A 89 6.32 2.54 -7.81
C ILE A 89 5.36 2.00 -6.76
N ALA A 90 5.66 0.82 -6.23
CA ALA A 90 4.94 0.24 -5.10
C ALA A 90 5.93 -0.47 -4.19
N HIS A 91 5.88 -0.23 -2.89
CA HIS A 91 6.74 -0.98 -1.98
C HIS A 91 6.22 -2.41 -1.80
N MET A 92 7.15 -3.35 -1.77
CA MET A 92 6.81 -4.77 -1.66
C MET A 92 6.88 -5.29 -0.22
N ASP A 93 7.52 -4.54 0.68
CA ASP A 93 7.60 -4.94 2.07
C ASP A 93 6.29 -4.73 2.82
N GLU A 94 6.16 -5.43 3.92
CA GLU A 94 5.08 -5.32 4.90
C GLU A 94 5.67 -5.13 6.29
N ILE A 95 4.90 -4.55 7.21
CA ILE A 95 5.26 -4.47 8.62
C ILE A 95 5.35 -5.86 9.25
N GLY A 96 6.24 -6.01 10.22
CA GLY A 96 6.44 -7.25 10.94
C GLY A 96 7.32 -7.05 12.16
N PHE A 97 8.04 -8.11 12.54
CA PHE A 97 8.97 -8.05 13.66
C PHE A 97 10.23 -8.85 13.35
N MET A 98 11.27 -8.61 14.15
CA MET A 98 12.48 -9.39 14.16
C MET A 98 12.71 -9.97 15.54
N VAL A 99 13.14 -11.23 15.64
CA VAL A 99 13.52 -11.86 16.90
C VAL A 99 14.78 -11.16 17.44
N GLN A 100 14.62 -10.47 18.57
CA GLN A 100 15.67 -9.76 19.28
C GLN A 100 16.37 -10.62 20.32
N GLY A 101 15.65 -11.57 20.91
CA GLY A 101 16.16 -12.44 21.96
C GLY A 101 15.27 -13.66 22.16
N VAL A 102 15.81 -14.63 22.91
CA VAL A 102 15.07 -15.81 23.39
C VAL A 102 15.27 -15.90 24.88
N THR A 103 14.18 -16.03 25.64
CA THR A 103 14.24 -16.22 27.09
C THR A 103 14.61 -17.66 27.43
N ASP A 104 15.08 -17.91 28.66
CA ASP A 104 15.39 -19.28 29.13
C ASP A 104 14.14 -20.17 29.13
N ASP A 105 12.93 -19.58 29.27
CA ASP A 105 11.65 -20.27 29.24
C ASP A 105 11.08 -20.45 27.81
N GLY A 106 11.84 -20.09 26.75
CA GLY A 106 11.48 -20.37 25.36
C GLY A 106 10.58 -19.32 24.69
N PHE A 107 10.42 -18.11 25.25
CA PHE A 107 9.70 -17.02 24.59
C PHE A 107 10.62 -16.17 23.72
N LEU A 108 10.07 -15.67 22.61
CA LEU A 108 10.79 -14.80 21.67
C LEU A 108 10.52 -13.34 21.98
N LEU A 109 11.56 -12.59 22.27
CA LEU A 109 11.50 -11.13 22.39
C LEU A 109 11.57 -10.50 21.00
N LEU A 110 10.80 -9.45 20.75
CA LEU A 110 10.61 -8.86 19.43
C LEU A 110 11.09 -7.41 19.38
N VAL A 111 11.54 -7.00 18.19
CA VAL A 111 11.65 -5.60 17.80
C VAL A 111 10.74 -5.37 16.58
N PRO A 112 9.94 -4.30 16.55
CA PRO A 112 9.07 -4.01 15.42
C PRO A 112 9.88 -3.58 14.18
N LEU A 113 9.44 -4.03 13.02
CA LEU A 113 9.84 -3.54 11.70
C LEU A 113 8.61 -2.87 11.08
N GLY A 114 8.67 -1.53 10.92
CA GLY A 114 7.53 -0.71 10.59
C GLY A 114 6.70 -0.26 11.80
N GLY A 115 5.64 0.48 11.53
CA GLY A 115 4.80 1.09 12.56
C GLY A 115 3.67 0.19 13.01
N TRP A 116 3.65 -0.21 14.29
CA TRP A 116 2.58 -1.00 14.90
C TRP A 116 1.84 -0.20 15.96
N TRP A 117 0.56 -0.54 16.15
CA TRP A 117 -0.22 -0.07 17.30
C TRP A 117 -0.43 -1.20 18.28
N ASN A 118 0.21 -1.13 19.46
CA ASN A 118 0.28 -2.24 20.41
C ASN A 118 -1.07 -2.74 20.93
N HIS A 119 -2.12 -1.93 20.85
CA HIS A 119 -3.49 -2.39 21.17
C HIS A 119 -3.98 -3.53 20.26
N THR A 120 -3.48 -3.64 19.04
CA THR A 120 -3.94 -4.63 18.06
C THR A 120 -3.08 -5.88 18.05
N LEU A 121 -1.97 -5.93 18.80
CA LEU A 121 -1.00 -7.01 18.79
C LEU A 121 -1.35 -8.20 19.69
N PRO A 122 -1.85 -8.01 20.93
CA PRO A 122 -2.09 -9.13 21.83
C PRO A 122 -2.99 -10.21 21.25
N SER A 123 -2.59 -11.47 21.41
CA SER A 123 -3.31 -12.66 20.95
C SER A 123 -3.37 -12.86 19.43
N GLN A 124 -2.64 -12.08 18.64
CA GLN A 124 -2.56 -12.28 17.20
C GLN A 124 -1.65 -13.46 16.86
N ARG A 125 -2.06 -14.22 15.84
CA ARG A 125 -1.26 -15.30 15.29
C ARG A 125 -0.16 -14.75 14.40
N VAL A 126 1.01 -15.35 14.49
CA VAL A 126 2.18 -14.99 13.68
C VAL A 126 2.89 -16.23 13.16
N THR A 127 3.71 -16.04 12.15
CA THR A 127 4.64 -17.04 11.63
C THR A 127 6.07 -16.52 11.80
N VAL A 128 6.90 -17.28 12.48
CA VAL A 128 8.34 -17.06 12.55
C VAL A 128 8.99 -17.75 11.35
N ILE A 129 9.73 -17.03 10.53
CA ILE A 129 10.44 -17.58 9.36
C ILE A 129 11.90 -17.75 9.73
N THR A 130 12.38 -18.99 9.71
CA THR A 130 13.79 -19.30 10.00
C THR A 130 14.68 -18.98 8.78
N ARG A 131 15.99 -18.92 8.99
CA ARG A 131 16.94 -18.69 7.90
C ARG A 131 16.96 -19.82 6.86
N GLU A 132 16.51 -21.00 7.24
CA GLU A 132 16.35 -22.17 6.38
C GLU A 132 14.99 -22.19 5.64
N GLY A 133 14.16 -21.13 5.80
CA GLY A 133 12.86 -20.99 5.16
C GLY A 133 11.73 -21.80 5.84
N LYS A 134 11.93 -22.30 7.07
CA LYS A 134 10.84 -22.97 7.81
C LYS A 134 9.87 -21.92 8.36
N HIS A 135 8.58 -22.20 8.26
CA HIS A 135 7.50 -21.42 8.81
C HIS A 135 7.03 -22.04 10.13
N ILE A 136 7.33 -21.38 11.24
CA ILE A 136 6.97 -21.85 12.58
C ILE A 136 5.82 -21.02 13.11
N PRO A 137 4.63 -21.63 13.36
CA PRO A 137 3.50 -20.89 13.91
C PRO A 137 3.77 -20.45 15.35
N GLY A 138 3.26 -19.27 15.69
CA GLY A 138 3.34 -18.71 17.02
C GLY A 138 2.20 -17.74 17.28
N GLN A 139 2.16 -17.24 18.51
CA GLN A 139 1.17 -16.26 18.94
C GLN A 139 1.84 -15.13 19.71
N ILE A 140 1.44 -13.88 19.44
CA ILE A 140 1.86 -12.76 20.28
C ILE A 140 1.16 -12.91 21.64
N GLY A 141 1.96 -13.17 22.65
CA GLY A 141 1.52 -13.32 24.02
C GLY A 141 1.60 -12.02 24.78
N THR A 142 0.87 -11.99 25.88
CA THR A 142 0.95 -10.93 26.88
C THR A 142 0.46 -11.48 28.22
N LYS A 143 0.86 -10.82 29.30
CA LYS A 143 0.37 -11.21 30.62
C LYS A 143 -1.16 -11.07 30.68
N PRO A 144 -1.90 -12.12 31.04
CA PRO A 144 -3.36 -12.07 31.04
C PRO A 144 -3.89 -11.04 32.07
N PRO A 145 -5.03 -10.39 31.77
CA PRO A 145 -5.54 -9.26 32.57
C PRO A 145 -5.76 -9.59 34.08
N HIS A 146 -6.09 -10.82 34.40
CA HIS A 146 -6.30 -11.22 35.80
C HIS A 146 -4.99 -11.30 36.61
N LEU A 147 -3.85 -11.36 35.96
CA LEU A 147 -2.53 -11.33 36.57
C LEU A 147 -1.91 -9.93 36.55
N LEU A 148 -2.60 -8.93 35.95
CA LEU A 148 -2.15 -7.56 35.92
C LEU A 148 -2.75 -6.74 37.07
N PRO A 149 -1.98 -5.83 37.69
CA PRO A 149 -2.54 -4.79 38.56
C PRO A 149 -3.64 -4.00 37.82
N GLU A 150 -4.67 -3.52 38.55
CA GLU A 150 -5.78 -2.79 37.97
C GLU A 150 -5.30 -1.54 37.18
N SER A 151 -4.28 -0.86 37.66
CA SER A 151 -3.68 0.31 37.00
C SER A 151 -3.10 0.00 35.63
N GLN A 152 -2.62 -1.22 35.38
CA GLN A 152 -2.02 -1.63 34.10
C GLN A 152 -3.06 -2.14 33.10
N ARG A 153 -4.24 -2.62 33.54
CA ARG A 153 -5.26 -3.19 32.64
C ARG A 153 -5.82 -2.20 31.62
N LYS A 154 -5.70 -0.90 31.87
CA LYS A 154 -6.20 0.18 31.00
C LYS A 154 -5.10 0.86 30.19
N GLN A 155 -3.86 0.41 30.33
CA GLN A 155 -2.72 0.97 29.61
C GLN A 155 -2.43 0.19 28.34
N VAL A 156 -1.87 0.87 27.33
CA VAL A 156 -1.28 0.22 26.16
C VAL A 156 -0.12 -0.62 26.62
N MET A 157 -0.02 -1.86 26.16
CA MET A 157 1.14 -2.70 26.43
C MET A 157 2.39 -2.08 25.79
N PRO A 158 3.48 -1.85 26.51
CA PRO A 158 4.73 -1.41 25.94
C PRO A 158 5.37 -2.52 25.09
N ASP A 159 6.23 -2.14 24.14
CA ASP A 159 6.86 -3.07 23.18
C ASP A 159 7.62 -4.21 23.91
N ASP A 160 8.32 -3.89 24.99
CA ASP A 160 9.10 -4.84 25.79
C ASP A 160 8.26 -5.81 26.64
N ALA A 161 6.94 -5.61 26.69
CA ALA A 161 6.01 -6.52 27.35
C ALA A 161 5.36 -7.54 26.39
N LEU A 162 5.63 -7.41 25.10
CA LEU A 162 5.14 -8.30 24.04
C LEU A 162 6.19 -9.36 23.72
N PHE A 163 5.74 -10.58 23.51
CA PHE A 163 6.59 -11.71 23.14
C PHE A 163 5.84 -12.64 22.20
N VAL A 164 6.57 -13.49 21.50
CA VAL A 164 5.96 -14.60 20.74
C VAL A 164 6.18 -15.90 21.48
N ASP A 165 5.10 -16.63 21.62
CA ASP A 165 5.06 -18.00 22.12
C ASP A 165 4.94 -18.94 20.91
N VAL A 166 5.91 -19.83 20.75
CA VAL A 166 5.94 -20.90 19.73
C VAL A 166 5.69 -22.29 20.34
N GLY A 167 5.26 -22.33 21.60
CA GLY A 167 4.98 -23.56 22.36
C GLY A 167 6.22 -24.25 22.93
N ALA A 168 7.39 -23.60 22.88
CA ALA A 168 8.62 -24.10 23.49
C ALA A 168 8.63 -23.81 25.00
N SER A 169 9.35 -24.64 25.76
CA SER A 169 9.51 -24.54 27.20
C SER A 169 10.95 -24.22 27.62
N SER A 170 11.86 -24.13 26.67
CA SER A 170 13.25 -23.76 26.90
C SER A 170 13.88 -23.11 25.65
N LYS A 171 14.99 -22.44 25.87
CA LYS A 171 15.80 -21.87 24.82
C LYS A 171 16.32 -22.92 23.83
N GLU A 172 16.73 -24.10 24.35
CA GLU A 172 17.23 -25.21 23.52
C GLU A 172 16.14 -25.74 22.58
N GLU A 173 14.88 -25.81 23.04
CA GLU A 173 13.76 -26.18 22.17
C GLU A 173 13.54 -25.17 21.05
N VAL A 174 13.63 -23.87 21.35
CA VAL A 174 13.55 -22.81 20.32
C VAL A 174 14.68 -22.92 19.29
N GLU A 175 15.92 -23.16 19.76
CA GLU A 175 17.08 -23.35 18.88
C GLU A 175 16.93 -24.61 18.00
N ALA A 176 16.35 -25.69 18.54
CA ALA A 176 16.05 -26.91 17.79
C ALA A 176 15.02 -26.72 16.68
N LEU A 177 14.10 -25.75 16.81
CA LEU A 177 13.19 -25.33 15.74
C LEU A 177 13.91 -24.57 14.61
N GLY A 178 15.16 -24.12 14.82
CA GLY A 178 15.94 -23.30 13.91
C GLY A 178 15.71 -21.79 14.11
N ILE A 179 15.00 -21.41 15.17
CA ILE A 179 14.77 -20.00 15.50
C ILE A 179 15.99 -19.43 16.18
N ARG A 180 16.44 -18.27 15.72
CA ARG A 180 17.60 -17.54 16.27
C ARG A 180 17.42 -16.05 16.14
N LEU A 181 18.30 -15.28 16.73
CA LEU A 181 18.33 -13.82 16.56
C LEU A 181 18.31 -13.44 15.08
N GLY A 182 17.48 -12.46 14.76
CA GLY A 182 17.33 -11.96 13.40
C GLY A 182 16.41 -12.79 12.51
N CYS A 183 15.70 -13.81 13.01
CA CYS A 183 14.57 -14.39 12.28
C CYS A 183 13.43 -13.39 12.19
N CYS A 184 12.75 -13.32 11.04
CA CYS A 184 11.60 -12.43 10.89
C CYS A 184 10.32 -13.09 11.38
N VAL A 185 9.36 -12.24 11.77
CA VAL A 185 8.04 -12.66 12.26
C VAL A 185 7.01 -11.85 11.51
N MET A 186 6.09 -12.53 10.82
CA MET A 186 5.03 -11.91 10.05
C MET A 186 3.64 -12.26 10.59
N PRO A 187 2.59 -11.47 10.29
CA PRO A 187 1.20 -11.86 10.55
C PRO A 187 0.83 -13.18 9.86
N ASP A 188 0.21 -14.10 10.59
CA ASP A 188 -0.31 -15.36 10.04
C ASP A 188 -1.77 -15.16 9.61
N VAL A 189 -1.95 -14.57 8.43
CA VAL A 189 -3.25 -14.23 7.85
C VAL A 189 -3.27 -14.62 6.37
N GLN A 190 -4.38 -15.20 5.93
CA GLN A 190 -4.63 -15.53 4.53
C GLN A 190 -5.74 -14.66 3.96
N LEU A 191 -5.65 -14.34 2.68
CA LEU A 191 -6.70 -13.61 1.96
C LEU A 191 -8.02 -14.37 1.98
N GLN A 192 -9.10 -13.70 2.32
CA GLN A 192 -10.44 -14.28 2.30
C GLN A 192 -11.51 -13.26 1.87
N PRO A 193 -12.57 -13.71 1.18
CA PRO A 193 -13.70 -12.84 0.87
C PRO A 193 -14.51 -12.56 2.14
N LEU A 194 -15.12 -11.39 2.20
CA LEU A 194 -16.15 -11.08 3.20
C LEU A 194 -17.55 -11.37 2.65
N ALA A 195 -18.55 -11.38 3.54
CA ALA A 195 -19.94 -11.64 3.15
C ALA A 195 -20.54 -10.54 2.24
N VAL A 196 -19.98 -9.35 2.26
CA VAL A 196 -20.35 -8.26 1.35
C VAL A 196 -19.54 -8.41 0.07
N GLU A 197 -20.22 -8.44 -1.06
CA GLU A 197 -19.61 -8.58 -2.39
C GLU A 197 -18.50 -7.55 -2.62
N HIS A 198 -17.47 -7.94 -3.36
CA HIS A 198 -16.26 -7.15 -3.66
C HIS A 198 -15.36 -6.81 -2.45
N ARG A 199 -15.72 -7.20 -1.22
CA ARG A 199 -14.91 -6.94 -0.03
C ARG A 199 -13.99 -8.12 0.27
N TRP A 200 -12.72 -7.78 0.50
CA TRP A 200 -11.67 -8.75 0.82
C TRP A 200 -10.98 -8.38 2.12
N MET A 201 -10.65 -9.37 2.90
CA MET A 201 -9.84 -9.24 4.12
C MET A 201 -8.55 -10.04 3.96
N GLY A 202 -7.42 -9.44 4.31
CA GLY A 202 -6.10 -10.04 4.22
C GLY A 202 -5.06 -9.23 4.97
N LYS A 203 -3.80 -9.70 4.94
CA LYS A 203 -2.67 -8.94 5.46
C LYS A 203 -2.04 -8.05 4.40
N ALA A 204 -1.23 -7.12 4.82
CA ALA A 204 -0.28 -6.37 4.00
C ALA A 204 -0.90 -5.63 2.80
N PHE A 205 -2.17 -5.22 2.84
CA PHE A 205 -2.73 -4.41 1.76
C PHE A 205 -2.02 -3.06 1.61
N ASP A 206 -1.44 -2.56 2.66
CA ASP A 206 -0.32 -1.65 2.68
C ASP A 206 0.97 -2.49 2.61
N ASN A 207 1.68 -2.64 1.44
CA ASN A 207 1.24 -2.04 0.16
C ASN A 207 1.11 -3.10 -0.97
N ARG A 208 0.60 -4.29 -0.66
CA ARG A 208 0.36 -5.34 -1.68
C ARG A 208 -0.79 -4.97 -2.61
N ALA A 209 -1.65 -4.00 -2.21
CA ALA A 209 -2.64 -3.41 -3.11
C ALA A 209 -1.98 -2.57 -4.21
N GLY A 210 -0.96 -1.80 -3.88
CA GLY A 210 -0.12 -1.09 -4.85
C GLY A 210 0.67 -2.05 -5.74
N VAL A 211 1.29 -3.08 -5.16
CA VAL A 211 2.00 -4.14 -5.92
C VAL A 211 1.06 -4.84 -6.90
N TYR A 212 -0.14 -5.25 -6.46
CA TYR A 212 -1.17 -5.79 -7.34
C TYR A 212 -1.49 -4.85 -8.51
N THR A 213 -1.72 -3.57 -8.20
CA THR A 213 -2.06 -2.54 -9.21
C THR A 213 -0.92 -2.36 -10.22
N MET A 214 0.32 -2.34 -9.75
CA MET A 214 1.52 -2.26 -10.60
C MET A 214 1.62 -3.46 -11.55
N ILE A 215 1.55 -4.66 -11.03
CA ILE A 215 1.64 -5.91 -11.81
C ILE A 215 0.52 -5.94 -12.85
N HIS A 216 -0.73 -5.74 -12.42
CA HIS A 216 -1.89 -5.81 -13.30
C HIS A 216 -1.88 -4.73 -14.38
N THR A 217 -1.36 -3.53 -14.05
CA THR A 217 -1.12 -2.48 -15.06
C THR A 217 -0.11 -2.93 -16.10
N MET A 218 1.04 -3.48 -15.69
CA MET A 218 2.07 -3.96 -16.62
C MET A 218 1.55 -5.09 -17.53
N GLN A 219 0.77 -6.02 -16.97
CA GLN A 219 0.10 -7.08 -17.75
C GLN A 219 -0.90 -6.51 -18.77
N ALA A 220 -1.66 -5.46 -18.37
CA ALA A 220 -2.64 -4.82 -19.25
C ALA A 220 -2.02 -4.02 -20.39
N ILE A 221 -0.82 -3.48 -20.20
CA ILE A 221 -0.14 -2.66 -21.21
C ILE A 221 0.90 -3.42 -22.05
N LYS A 222 1.18 -4.68 -21.75
CA LYS A 222 2.31 -5.44 -22.34
C LYS A 222 2.32 -5.38 -23.87
N ASP A 223 1.16 -5.48 -24.51
CA ASP A 223 0.98 -5.52 -25.97
C ASP A 223 0.55 -4.14 -26.55
N LEU A 224 0.51 -3.08 -25.73
CA LEU A 224 0.13 -1.73 -26.19
C LEU A 224 1.35 -0.94 -26.61
N ASP A 225 1.21 -0.18 -27.70
CA ASP A 225 2.13 0.89 -28.05
C ASP A 225 1.84 2.11 -27.16
N LEU A 226 2.81 2.48 -26.32
CA LEU A 226 2.70 3.60 -25.39
C LEU A 226 3.60 4.76 -25.84
N PRO A 227 3.22 6.02 -25.56
CA PRO A 227 4.03 7.19 -25.87
C PRO A 227 5.13 7.46 -24.83
N CYS A 228 5.39 6.53 -23.93
CA CYS A 228 6.36 6.65 -22.84
C CYS A 228 7.06 5.31 -22.57
N THR A 229 8.25 5.37 -21.99
CA THR A 229 8.87 4.21 -21.32
C THR A 229 8.21 4.02 -19.96
N VAL A 230 7.85 2.78 -19.60
CA VAL A 230 7.25 2.47 -18.31
C VAL A 230 8.23 1.63 -17.49
N ARG A 231 8.55 2.09 -16.28
CA ARG A 231 9.30 1.33 -15.27
C ARG A 231 8.41 0.97 -14.10
N ALA A 232 8.09 -0.30 -13.95
CA ALA A 232 7.49 -0.82 -12.72
C ALA A 232 8.61 -1.10 -11.72
N ILE A 233 8.58 -0.43 -10.57
CA ILE A 233 9.61 -0.53 -9.53
C ILE A 233 8.96 -1.01 -8.24
N ALA A 234 9.24 -2.26 -7.87
CA ALA A 234 8.87 -2.79 -6.56
C ALA A 234 9.99 -2.47 -5.59
N THR A 235 9.75 -1.55 -4.67
CA THR A 235 10.74 -1.06 -3.70
C THR A 235 10.77 -1.91 -2.45
N VAL A 236 11.92 -1.92 -1.76
CA VAL A 236 12.12 -2.60 -0.47
C VAL A 236 12.15 -1.60 0.67
N GLN A 237 11.83 -2.07 1.90
CA GLN A 237 12.07 -1.35 3.15
C GLN A 237 11.45 0.07 3.17
N GLU A 238 10.26 0.24 2.62
CA GLU A 238 9.50 1.50 2.72
C GLU A 238 9.13 1.76 4.17
N GLU A 239 8.58 0.75 4.84
CA GLU A 239 8.04 0.78 6.20
C GLU A 239 9.07 1.17 7.29
N VAL A 240 10.34 1.07 6.96
CA VAL A 240 11.46 1.44 7.84
C VAL A 240 12.24 2.63 7.32
N GLY A 241 11.63 3.46 6.47
CA GLY A 241 12.15 4.76 6.04
C GLY A 241 12.39 4.93 4.55
N THR A 242 11.53 4.39 3.69
CA THR A 242 11.55 4.56 2.22
C THR A 242 12.91 4.24 1.58
N ARG A 243 13.61 3.22 2.12
CA ARG A 243 15.03 2.97 1.82
C ARG A 243 15.24 2.55 0.37
N GLY A 244 14.36 1.71 -0.18
CA GLY A 244 14.43 1.27 -1.57
C GLY A 244 14.28 2.42 -2.54
N ALA A 245 13.29 3.28 -2.33
CA ALA A 245 13.04 4.45 -3.17
C ALA A 245 14.19 5.47 -3.12
N ARG A 246 14.76 5.69 -1.93
CA ARG A 246 15.92 6.59 -1.74
C ARG A 246 17.20 6.04 -2.37
N ALA A 247 17.28 4.74 -2.60
CA ALA A 247 18.46 4.09 -3.14
C ALA A 247 18.45 3.92 -4.67
N LEU A 248 17.45 4.50 -5.37
CA LEU A 248 17.46 4.52 -6.84
C LEU A 248 18.68 5.27 -7.35
N GLN A 249 19.34 4.68 -8.37
CA GLN A 249 20.48 5.30 -9.03
C GLN A 249 20.00 6.38 -10.01
N ASP A 250 20.86 7.31 -10.42
CA ASP A 250 20.50 8.40 -11.32
C ASP A 250 19.87 7.93 -12.64
N GLU A 251 20.32 6.78 -13.16
CA GLU A 251 19.79 6.17 -14.39
C GLU A 251 18.39 5.56 -14.19
N GLU A 252 18.00 5.34 -12.93
CA GLU A 252 16.71 4.78 -12.56
C GLU A 252 15.66 5.88 -12.25
N VAL A 253 16.10 7.14 -12.10
CA VAL A 253 15.22 8.27 -11.80
C VAL A 253 14.28 8.56 -12.98
N PRO A 254 12.95 8.58 -12.77
CA PRO A 254 11.98 8.79 -13.85
C PRO A 254 11.75 10.29 -14.12
N ASP A 255 11.17 10.61 -15.29
CA ASP A 255 10.65 11.95 -15.58
C ASP A 255 9.38 12.25 -14.78
N TYR A 256 8.54 11.23 -14.53
CA TYR A 256 7.33 11.29 -13.70
C TYR A 256 7.19 10.02 -12.89
N ALA A 257 6.66 10.15 -11.66
CA ALA A 257 6.42 9.02 -10.78
C ALA A 257 4.94 8.92 -10.37
N ILE A 258 4.38 7.73 -10.51
CA ILE A 258 3.07 7.34 -10.01
C ILE A 258 3.32 6.31 -8.91
N ILE A 259 3.11 6.73 -7.66
CA ILE A 259 3.24 5.86 -6.50
C ILE A 259 1.90 5.16 -6.30
N LEU A 260 1.90 3.85 -6.33
CA LEU A 260 0.72 3.01 -6.11
C LEU A 260 0.73 2.54 -4.67
N GLU A 261 -0.34 2.83 -3.92
CA GLU A 261 -0.30 2.73 -2.45
C GLU A 261 -1.57 2.12 -1.87
N GLY A 262 -1.47 1.53 -0.65
CA GLY A 262 -2.57 1.00 0.14
C GLY A 262 -2.94 1.89 1.35
N PRO A 263 -3.33 3.18 1.15
CA PRO A 263 -3.47 4.13 2.24
C PRO A 263 -4.69 3.87 3.12
N PRO A 264 -4.72 4.46 4.34
CA PRO A 264 -5.85 4.29 5.25
C PRO A 264 -7.14 4.83 4.66
N ALA A 265 -8.23 4.05 4.80
CA ALA A 265 -9.59 4.50 4.58
C ALA A 265 -10.12 5.30 5.78
N ASP A 266 -10.98 6.28 5.50
CA ASP A 266 -11.58 7.18 6.52
C ASP A 266 -13.04 6.86 6.80
N ASP A 267 -13.52 5.69 6.42
CA ASP A 267 -14.92 5.28 6.54
C ASP A 267 -15.17 4.27 7.67
N THR A 268 -14.26 4.24 8.65
CA THR A 268 -14.41 3.42 9.86
C THR A 268 -15.36 4.04 10.87
N TYR A 269 -15.84 3.24 11.84
CA TYR A 269 -16.76 3.69 12.88
C TYR A 269 -16.19 4.89 13.66
N GLY A 270 -17.03 5.90 13.89
CA GLY A 270 -16.64 7.10 14.64
C GLY A 270 -15.97 8.21 13.83
N GLN A 271 -15.64 7.97 12.56
CA GLN A 271 -15.08 9.02 11.71
C GLN A 271 -16.15 10.03 11.25
N SER A 272 -15.79 11.32 11.31
CA SER A 272 -16.66 12.39 10.83
C SER A 272 -16.87 12.31 9.32
N SER A 273 -18.12 12.45 8.86
CA SER A 273 -18.43 12.47 7.42
C SER A 273 -17.79 13.63 6.68
N THR A 274 -17.48 14.74 7.36
CA THR A 274 -16.87 15.93 6.75
C THR A 274 -15.37 15.77 6.45
N CYS A 275 -14.72 14.77 7.05
CA CYS A 275 -13.29 14.51 6.86
C CYS A 275 -12.98 13.24 6.06
N ARG A 276 -14.00 12.58 5.53
CA ARG A 276 -13.84 11.36 4.75
C ARG A 276 -13.28 11.69 3.38
N GLN A 277 -12.08 11.18 3.10
CA GLN A 277 -11.36 11.38 1.84
C GLN A 277 -11.00 10.07 1.16
N GLY A 278 -11.18 8.92 1.86
CA GLY A 278 -10.92 7.60 1.34
C GLY A 278 -11.99 6.63 1.82
N VAL A 279 -12.99 6.35 0.99
CA VAL A 279 -14.12 5.48 1.29
C VAL A 279 -14.04 4.24 0.40
N LEU A 280 -14.16 3.04 0.99
CA LEU A 280 -14.13 1.78 0.25
C LEU A 280 -15.27 1.71 -0.78
N GLY A 281 -14.93 1.33 -2.02
CA GLY A 281 -15.89 1.21 -3.13
C GLY A 281 -16.27 2.55 -3.77
N LYS A 282 -15.50 3.61 -3.51
CA LYS A 282 -15.69 4.93 -4.14
C LYS A 282 -14.58 5.30 -5.12
N GLY A 283 -13.74 4.34 -5.45
CA GLY A 283 -12.66 4.51 -6.41
C GLY A 283 -11.32 4.88 -5.78
N VAL A 284 -10.33 5.01 -6.64
CA VAL A 284 -8.95 5.28 -6.27
C VAL A 284 -8.79 6.65 -5.63
N GLN A 285 -7.96 6.73 -4.58
CA GLN A 285 -7.54 8.01 -3.99
C GLN A 285 -6.49 8.66 -4.87
N VAL A 286 -6.71 9.90 -5.29
CA VAL A 286 -5.72 10.78 -5.91
C VAL A 286 -5.20 11.71 -4.83
N ARG A 287 -3.97 11.49 -4.37
CA ARG A 287 -3.40 12.23 -3.24
C ARG A 287 -2.73 13.51 -3.73
N LEU A 288 -3.27 14.63 -3.29
CA LEU A 288 -2.76 15.97 -3.63
C LEU A 288 -1.64 16.41 -2.68
N TYR A 289 -1.68 15.91 -1.44
CA TYR A 289 -0.74 16.27 -0.38
C TYR A 289 -0.65 15.18 0.69
N ASP A 290 0.54 14.95 1.17
CA ASP A 290 0.86 14.39 2.48
C ASP A 290 2.11 15.10 3.05
N PRO A 291 2.50 14.87 4.32
CA PRO A 291 3.63 15.55 4.94
C PRO A 291 4.97 15.39 4.21
N THR A 292 5.09 14.40 3.33
CA THR A 292 6.34 14.06 2.63
C THR A 292 6.35 14.47 1.17
N ASN A 293 5.16 14.73 0.57
CA ASN A 293 5.04 15.11 -0.84
C ASN A 293 3.89 16.09 -1.08
N ILE A 294 4.16 17.12 -1.88
CA ILE A 294 3.15 18.01 -2.47
C ILE A 294 3.12 17.71 -3.96
N THR A 295 2.05 17.08 -4.42
CA THR A 295 1.89 16.85 -5.86
C THR A 295 1.82 18.19 -6.60
N PRO A 296 2.64 18.41 -7.65
CA PRO A 296 2.54 19.64 -8.45
C PRO A 296 1.09 19.84 -8.94
N PRO A 297 0.47 21.03 -8.76
CA PRO A 297 -0.93 21.25 -9.06
C PRO A 297 -1.31 20.86 -10.50
N ALA A 298 -0.49 21.21 -11.49
CA ALA A 298 -0.75 20.87 -12.88
C ALA A 298 -0.77 19.34 -13.11
N PHE A 299 0.09 18.59 -12.40
CA PHE A 299 0.10 17.12 -12.48
C PHE A 299 -1.13 16.50 -11.80
N ALA A 300 -1.52 17.06 -10.65
CA ALA A 300 -2.75 16.65 -9.96
C ALA A 300 -3.99 16.90 -10.84
N ASP A 301 -4.09 18.09 -11.46
CA ASP A 301 -5.20 18.45 -12.34
C ASP A 301 -5.27 17.54 -13.58
N PHE A 302 -4.12 17.21 -14.18
CA PHE A 302 -4.04 16.25 -15.28
C PHE A 302 -4.59 14.88 -14.87
N VAL A 303 -4.19 14.35 -13.71
CA VAL A 303 -4.64 13.05 -13.21
C VAL A 303 -6.14 13.03 -12.92
N LEU A 304 -6.67 14.07 -12.26
CA LEU A 304 -8.11 14.21 -11.99
C LEU A 304 -8.93 14.38 -13.28
N ALA A 305 -8.42 15.15 -14.23
CA ALA A 305 -9.06 15.33 -15.53
C ALA A 305 -9.09 14.02 -16.33
N THR A 306 -8.00 13.25 -16.31
CA THR A 306 -7.93 11.93 -16.96
C THR A 306 -8.94 10.97 -16.34
N ALA A 307 -9.01 10.89 -15.00
CA ALA A 307 -9.99 10.06 -14.32
C ALA A 307 -11.43 10.44 -14.70
N THR A 308 -11.73 11.72 -14.73
CA THR A 308 -13.04 12.27 -15.12
C THR A 308 -13.35 11.98 -16.59
N LYS A 309 -12.39 12.26 -17.52
CA LYS A 309 -12.52 12.02 -18.98
C LYS A 309 -12.89 10.58 -19.28
N HIS A 310 -12.35 9.63 -18.51
CA HIS A 310 -12.58 8.20 -18.73
C HIS A 310 -13.65 7.60 -17.80
N GLY A 311 -14.35 8.41 -17.01
CA GLY A 311 -15.41 7.95 -16.10
C GLY A 311 -14.93 7.01 -14.99
N ILE A 312 -13.66 7.12 -14.59
CA ILE A 312 -13.06 6.25 -13.57
C ILE A 312 -13.37 6.80 -12.19
N PRO A 313 -13.96 5.99 -11.28
CA PRO A 313 -14.23 6.41 -9.92
C PRO A 313 -12.96 6.81 -9.18
N HIS A 314 -12.97 8.00 -8.56
CA HIS A 314 -11.81 8.52 -7.85
C HIS A 314 -12.20 9.49 -6.73
N GLN A 315 -11.28 9.70 -5.79
CA GLN A 315 -11.45 10.53 -4.62
C GLN A 315 -10.19 11.39 -4.42
N ALA A 316 -10.31 12.72 -4.45
CA ALA A 316 -9.18 13.59 -4.13
C ALA A 316 -8.90 13.59 -2.62
N THR A 317 -7.63 13.49 -2.23
CA THR A 317 -7.22 13.42 -0.82
C THR A 317 -6.11 14.39 -0.45
N VAL A 318 -6.22 14.94 0.78
CA VAL A 318 -5.20 15.78 1.42
C VAL A 318 -4.96 15.21 2.81
N ARG A 319 -3.79 14.59 3.05
CA ARG A 319 -3.48 13.84 4.26
C ARG A 319 -2.62 14.65 5.23
N ARG A 320 -2.94 14.60 6.52
CA ARG A 320 -2.16 15.28 7.57
C ARG A 320 -1.01 14.45 8.12
N THR A 321 -1.05 13.14 7.90
CA THR A 321 -0.10 12.16 8.46
C THR A 321 0.17 11.07 7.42
N GLY A 322 1.24 10.31 7.64
CA GLY A 322 1.72 9.28 6.74
C GLY A 322 2.62 9.86 5.65
N GLY A 323 3.44 9.03 5.09
CA GLY A 323 4.31 9.31 3.95
C GLY A 323 4.24 8.13 3.00
N THR A 324 4.98 8.18 1.90
CA THR A 324 5.11 7.11 0.91
C THR A 324 6.47 7.23 0.23
N ASP A 325 6.79 6.34 -0.67
CA ASP A 325 7.98 6.45 -1.52
C ASP A 325 8.06 7.75 -2.33
N ALA A 326 6.96 8.51 -2.48
CA ALA A 326 6.97 9.86 -3.03
C ALA A 326 7.88 10.83 -2.24
N ALA A 327 8.17 10.53 -0.97
CA ALA A 327 9.12 11.27 -0.14
C ALA A 327 10.53 11.36 -0.76
N ALA A 328 10.88 10.43 -1.64
CA ALA A 328 12.18 10.44 -2.33
C ALA A 328 12.26 11.44 -3.49
N SER A 329 11.13 11.92 -4.02
CA SER A 329 11.07 12.72 -5.25
C SER A 329 11.94 13.99 -5.20
N TYR A 330 11.85 14.77 -4.13
CA TYR A 330 12.64 15.98 -3.98
C TYR A 330 14.10 15.73 -3.57
N PRO A 331 14.39 14.96 -2.51
CA PRO A 331 15.76 14.82 -2.03
C PRO A 331 16.61 13.86 -2.85
N HIS A 332 16.00 12.91 -3.57
CA HIS A 332 16.73 11.83 -4.22
C HIS A 332 16.48 11.71 -5.74
N TRP A 333 15.33 12.20 -6.26
CA TRP A 333 14.97 12.12 -7.68
C TRP A 333 14.97 13.49 -8.37
N HIS A 334 15.82 14.41 -7.90
CA HIS A 334 15.99 15.74 -8.50
C HIS A 334 14.72 16.58 -8.65
N GLY A 335 13.70 16.31 -7.83
CA GLY A 335 12.41 17.00 -7.91
C GLY A 335 11.46 16.44 -8.96
N THR A 336 11.60 15.18 -9.35
CA THR A 336 10.65 14.48 -10.23
C THR A 336 9.21 14.68 -9.75
N PRO A 337 8.29 15.16 -10.62
CA PRO A 337 6.88 15.23 -10.27
C PRO A 337 6.32 13.87 -9.89
N ALA A 338 5.81 13.77 -8.66
CA ALA A 338 5.27 12.54 -8.12
C ALA A 338 3.82 12.71 -7.67
N ILE A 339 2.99 11.69 -7.93
CA ILE A 339 1.62 11.59 -7.46
C ILE A 339 1.38 10.22 -6.84
N VAL A 340 0.54 10.18 -5.80
CA VAL A 340 0.13 8.93 -5.16
C VAL A 340 -1.28 8.55 -5.57
N LEU A 341 -1.45 7.36 -6.12
CA LEU A 341 -2.73 6.72 -6.39
C LEU A 341 -2.95 5.63 -5.33
N GLY A 342 -3.96 5.82 -4.49
CA GLY A 342 -4.18 4.95 -3.33
C GLY A 342 -5.42 4.08 -3.45
N ILE A 343 -5.29 2.82 -3.06
CA ILE A 343 -6.40 1.88 -2.88
C ILE A 343 -6.85 1.98 -1.43
N PRO A 344 -8.04 2.56 -1.13
CA PRO A 344 -8.49 2.73 0.25
C PRO A 344 -8.50 1.41 1.00
N THR A 345 -7.80 1.34 2.13
CA THR A 345 -7.69 0.14 2.94
C THR A 345 -8.03 0.45 4.40
N ARG A 346 -9.00 -0.26 4.99
CA ARG A 346 -9.28 -0.16 6.43
C ARG A 346 -8.25 -0.95 7.21
N TYR A 347 -7.88 -0.44 8.39
CA TYR A 347 -7.06 -1.15 9.38
C TYR A 347 -5.65 -1.47 8.87
N ILE A 348 -5.04 -0.57 8.11
CA ILE A 348 -3.60 -0.70 7.79
C ILE A 348 -2.77 -0.70 9.08
N HIS A 349 -1.52 -1.16 9.01
CA HIS A 349 -0.64 -1.30 10.18
C HIS A 349 -1.25 -2.17 11.29
N ALA A 350 -1.99 -3.22 10.87
CA ALA A 350 -2.54 -4.27 11.72
C ALA A 350 -2.45 -5.61 11.00
N HIS A 351 -2.79 -6.70 11.69
CA HIS A 351 -2.75 -8.05 11.11
C HIS A 351 -3.68 -8.22 9.92
N ASN A 352 -4.83 -7.53 9.92
CA ASN A 352 -5.86 -7.66 8.90
C ASN A 352 -6.25 -6.28 8.38
N GLY A 353 -6.27 -6.11 7.07
CA GLY A 353 -6.88 -4.99 6.38
C GLY A 353 -8.15 -5.42 5.64
N ILE A 354 -8.96 -4.46 5.23
CA ILE A 354 -10.13 -4.67 4.36
C ILE A 354 -10.07 -3.69 3.20
N LEU A 355 -10.19 -4.21 1.97
CA LEU A 355 -10.28 -3.40 0.75
C LEU A 355 -11.52 -3.78 -0.08
N ASP A 356 -11.76 -2.99 -1.12
CA ASP A 356 -12.79 -3.25 -2.13
C ASP A 356 -12.13 -3.49 -3.49
N ALA A 357 -12.46 -4.61 -4.13
CA ALA A 357 -11.90 -5.00 -5.43
C ALA A 357 -12.18 -3.98 -6.55
N ARG A 358 -13.28 -3.21 -6.45
CA ARG A 358 -13.62 -2.16 -7.43
C ARG A 358 -12.65 -0.98 -7.37
N ASP A 359 -12.10 -0.69 -6.18
CA ASP A 359 -11.08 0.36 -6.03
C ASP A 359 -9.75 -0.08 -6.65
N LEU A 360 -9.38 -1.38 -6.55
CA LEU A 360 -8.24 -1.96 -7.27
C LEU A 360 -8.41 -1.83 -8.79
N SER A 361 -9.59 -2.20 -9.30
CA SER A 361 -9.89 -2.09 -10.74
C SER A 361 -9.85 -0.65 -11.22
N ALA A 362 -10.37 0.30 -10.43
CA ALA A 362 -10.29 1.72 -10.74
C ALA A 362 -8.84 2.24 -10.78
N ALA A 363 -7.99 1.78 -9.85
CA ALA A 363 -6.58 2.15 -9.81
C ALA A 363 -5.83 1.63 -11.05
N VAL A 364 -6.03 0.37 -11.46
CA VAL A 364 -5.44 -0.18 -12.69
C VAL A 364 -5.91 0.59 -13.92
N GLN A 365 -7.22 0.83 -14.05
CA GLN A 365 -7.79 1.59 -15.18
C GLN A 365 -7.20 3.00 -15.27
N LEU A 366 -7.15 3.73 -14.15
CA LEU A 366 -6.59 5.08 -14.13
C LEU A 366 -5.12 5.06 -14.51
N THR A 367 -4.32 4.15 -13.95
CA THR A 367 -2.89 4.06 -14.26
C THR A 367 -2.66 3.78 -15.74
N VAL A 368 -3.40 2.84 -16.36
CA VAL A 368 -3.32 2.58 -17.82
C VAL A 368 -3.66 3.82 -18.62
N LYS A 369 -4.72 4.57 -18.26
CA LYS A 369 -5.13 5.79 -18.98
C LYS A 369 -4.12 6.92 -18.84
N LEU A 370 -3.52 7.08 -17.66
CA LEU A 370 -2.44 8.05 -17.46
C LEU A 370 -1.23 7.77 -18.34
N LEU A 371 -0.82 6.50 -18.48
CA LEU A 371 0.28 6.11 -19.37
C LEU A 371 -0.03 6.38 -20.85
N GLN A 372 -1.29 6.21 -21.27
CA GLN A 372 -1.73 6.51 -22.65
C GLN A 372 -1.80 8.01 -22.92
N ASP A 373 -2.27 8.79 -21.95
CA ASP A 373 -2.56 10.21 -22.09
C ASP A 373 -1.39 11.14 -21.65
N ILE A 374 -0.26 10.57 -21.15
CA ILE A 374 0.83 11.36 -20.53
C ILE A 374 1.39 12.47 -21.43
N VAL A 375 1.37 12.28 -22.75
CA VAL A 375 1.82 13.30 -23.71
C VAL A 375 0.89 14.51 -23.79
N GLU A 376 -0.30 14.47 -23.19
CA GLU A 376 -1.21 15.60 -23.03
C GLU A 376 -0.79 16.48 -21.84
N TYR A 377 0.00 15.94 -20.91
CA TYR A 377 0.53 16.69 -19.79
C TYR A 377 1.63 17.65 -20.26
N GLY A 378 1.45 18.94 -20.00
CA GLY A 378 2.42 19.98 -20.39
C GLY A 378 2.17 20.60 -21.77
N LYS A 379 1.07 20.22 -22.46
CA LYS A 379 0.55 20.97 -23.60
C LYS A 379 -0.42 22.04 -23.12
#